data_d35a730d370b2293614ea22791ec0776
#
_entry.id   d35a730d370b2293614ea22791ec0776
#
_cell.length_a   1.000
_cell.length_b   1.000
_cell.length_c   1.000
_cell.angle_alpha   90.00
_cell.angle_beta   90.00
_cell.angle_gamma   90.00
#
_symmetry.space_group_name_H-M   'P 1'
#
loop_
_entity.id
_entity.type
_entity.pdbx_description
1 polymer ?
#
loop_
_entity_poly.entity_id
_entity_poly.type
_entity_poly.pdbx_seq_one_letter_code
_entity_poly.pdbx_strand_id
1 'polypeptide(L)'
;CNTAYKPKTLKTSYGKTVTITTGNYGWKIDQAKETAALVSLIKNGEQTSREPEYSQKAASHSGNDYGNTYVEINLTAQHLYFYANGKLLVESDFVSGNAAKGWSTPAGAYSITYKQRNATLKGQGYATPVSYWMPFNGGIGLHDANWRKTFGGTIYKNGGSHGCVNLPPAVAKTIYENISAGDPVLCYHLDGTESSKTGGTKKDGTAETTAATTAVPTTAAPETTAAPATTAAPETTAAGPSVPETTAA
;
A
#
# COMPACT_ATOMS: atom_id res chain seq x y z
N CYS A 1 -12.66 16.89 -0.92
CA CYS A 1 -11.73 16.30 0.02
C CYS A 1 -11.99 14.83 0.33
N ASN A 2 -13.26 14.33 0.30
CA ASN A 2 -13.52 12.89 0.44
C ASN A 2 -13.28 12.17 -0.87
N THR A 3 -12.34 11.21 -0.85
CA THR A 3 -12.00 10.35 -1.99
C THR A 3 -12.24 8.87 -1.71
N ALA A 4 -12.56 8.50 -0.47
CA ALA A 4 -13.02 7.16 -0.13
C ALA A 4 -14.24 6.77 -0.97
N TYR A 5 -14.29 5.52 -1.41
CA TYR A 5 -15.33 4.97 -2.30
C TYR A 5 -15.38 5.56 -3.72
N LYS A 6 -14.47 6.46 -4.08
CA LYS A 6 -14.37 6.98 -5.45
C LYS A 6 -13.47 6.10 -6.30
N PRO A 7 -13.70 6.01 -7.63
CA PRO A 7 -12.83 5.28 -8.53
C PRO A 7 -11.37 5.68 -8.41
N LYS A 8 -10.47 4.71 -8.54
CA LYS A 8 -9.02 4.91 -8.55
C LYS A 8 -8.47 4.52 -9.91
N THR A 9 -7.65 5.38 -10.48
CA THR A 9 -6.94 5.08 -11.74
C THR A 9 -5.54 4.57 -11.40
N LEU A 10 -5.22 3.37 -11.90
CA LEU A 10 -3.92 2.72 -11.72
C LEU A 10 -3.25 2.52 -13.07
N LYS A 11 -2.02 3.01 -13.20
CA LYS A 11 -1.11 2.58 -14.27
C LYS A 11 -0.45 1.29 -13.79
N THR A 12 -0.88 0.17 -14.35
CA THR A 12 -0.48 -1.16 -13.90
C THR A 12 0.97 -1.49 -14.29
N SER A 13 1.53 -2.48 -13.61
CA SER A 13 2.83 -3.09 -13.94
C SER A 13 2.85 -3.73 -15.34
N TYR A 14 1.69 -3.94 -15.95
CA TYR A 14 1.53 -4.38 -17.35
C TYR A 14 1.58 -3.22 -18.36
N GLY A 15 1.84 -1.98 -17.92
CA GLY A 15 1.88 -0.80 -18.78
C GLY A 15 0.50 -0.32 -19.27
N LYS A 16 -0.59 -0.91 -18.78
CA LYS A 16 -1.97 -0.52 -19.10
C LYS A 16 -2.56 0.31 -17.95
N THR A 17 -3.51 1.15 -18.27
CA THR A 17 -4.27 1.91 -17.28
C THR A 17 -5.58 1.21 -17.01
N VAL A 18 -5.90 0.97 -15.73
CA VAL A 18 -7.19 0.44 -15.28
C VAL A 18 -7.88 1.42 -14.34
N THR A 19 -9.22 1.40 -14.33
CA THR A 19 -10.03 2.15 -13.39
C THR A 19 -10.69 1.17 -12.42
N ILE A 20 -10.31 1.25 -11.15
CA ILE A 20 -10.88 0.44 -10.06
C ILE A 20 -12.05 1.24 -9.49
N THR A 21 -13.28 0.75 -9.68
CA THR A 21 -14.52 1.46 -9.36
C THR A 21 -15.12 1.11 -8.00
N THR A 22 -14.59 0.08 -7.35
CA THR A 22 -15.10 -0.49 -6.10
C THR A 22 -14.06 -0.40 -4.99
N GLY A 23 -14.45 -0.72 -3.77
CA GLY A 23 -13.59 -0.64 -2.59
C GLY A 23 -13.86 0.60 -1.75
N ASN A 24 -13.14 0.71 -0.65
CA ASN A 24 -13.35 1.77 0.35
C ASN A 24 -12.14 2.66 0.57
N TYR A 25 -11.06 2.47 -0.20
CA TYR A 25 -9.83 3.22 -0.05
C TYR A 25 -9.97 4.69 -0.40
N GLY A 26 -9.29 5.55 0.36
CA GLY A 26 -9.24 7.00 0.11
C GLY A 26 -9.40 7.82 1.39
N TRP A 27 -9.41 9.12 1.25
CA TRP A 27 -9.61 10.09 2.33
C TRP A 27 -11.08 10.18 2.72
N LYS A 28 -11.38 10.21 4.01
CA LYS A 28 -12.72 10.44 4.55
C LYS A 28 -12.64 11.36 5.76
N ILE A 29 -13.28 12.52 5.66
CA ILE A 29 -13.37 13.47 6.77
C ILE A 29 -14.30 12.91 7.86
N ASP A 30 -13.90 13.05 9.12
CA ASP A 30 -14.76 12.89 10.29
C ASP A 30 -15.57 14.18 10.45
N GLN A 31 -16.79 14.18 9.91
CA GLN A 31 -17.63 15.38 9.90
C GLN A 31 -17.93 15.92 11.30
N ALA A 32 -18.15 15.02 12.27
CA ALA A 32 -18.47 15.44 13.63
C ALA A 32 -17.28 16.14 14.30
N LYS A 33 -16.11 15.51 14.23
CA LYS A 33 -14.88 16.10 14.79
C LYS A 33 -14.46 17.37 14.06
N GLU A 34 -14.53 17.38 12.72
CA GLU A 34 -14.19 18.55 11.92
C GLU A 34 -15.12 19.72 12.25
N THR A 35 -16.43 19.49 12.35
CA THR A 35 -17.39 20.52 12.75
C THR A 35 -17.07 21.07 14.13
N ALA A 36 -16.80 20.21 15.10
CA ALA A 36 -16.45 20.63 16.46
C ALA A 36 -15.16 21.46 16.49
N ALA A 37 -14.14 21.04 15.75
CA ALA A 37 -12.87 21.77 15.62
C ALA A 37 -13.07 23.17 15.00
N LEU A 38 -13.81 23.24 13.89
CA LEU A 38 -14.10 24.53 13.23
C LEU A 38 -14.90 25.47 14.12
N VAL A 39 -15.94 24.97 14.84
CA VAL A 39 -16.71 25.78 15.80
C VAL A 39 -15.83 26.33 16.90
N SER A 40 -14.88 25.53 17.43
CA SER A 40 -13.92 25.99 18.43
C SER A 40 -13.04 27.13 17.91
N LEU A 41 -12.45 26.96 16.73
CA LEU A 41 -11.61 27.98 16.11
C LEU A 41 -12.36 29.30 15.90
N ILE A 42 -13.61 29.21 15.40
CA ILE A 42 -14.43 30.41 15.18
C ILE A 42 -14.75 31.13 16.50
N LYS A 43 -15.13 30.37 17.55
CA LYS A 43 -15.43 30.96 18.87
C LYS A 43 -14.23 31.65 19.52
N ASN A 44 -13.04 31.10 19.28
CA ASN A 44 -11.79 31.66 19.82
C ASN A 44 -11.19 32.77 18.95
N GLY A 45 -11.75 33.04 17.77
CA GLY A 45 -11.18 34.02 16.83
C GLY A 45 -9.83 33.54 16.24
N GLU A 46 -9.56 32.23 16.26
CA GLU A 46 -8.29 31.67 15.80
C GLU A 46 -8.24 31.54 14.28
N GLN A 47 -7.19 32.06 13.66
CA GLN A 47 -6.88 31.86 12.25
C GLN A 47 -5.72 30.86 12.14
N THR A 48 -5.99 29.70 11.53
CA THR A 48 -4.98 28.65 11.38
C THR A 48 -5.15 27.92 10.05
N SER A 49 -4.03 27.40 9.54
CA SER A 49 -4.01 26.43 8.45
C SER A 49 -3.70 25.06 9.02
N ARG A 50 -4.59 24.12 8.86
CA ARG A 50 -4.45 22.77 9.38
C ARG A 50 -5.08 21.74 8.46
N GLU A 51 -4.72 20.48 8.63
CA GLU A 51 -5.45 19.40 8.00
C GLU A 51 -6.81 19.18 8.69
N PRO A 52 -7.84 18.77 7.92
CA PRO A 52 -9.11 18.33 8.49
C PRO A 52 -8.97 17.12 9.41
N GLU A 53 -9.95 16.94 10.29
CA GLU A 53 -10.09 15.70 11.05
C GLU A 53 -10.58 14.56 10.15
N TYR A 54 -9.79 13.50 10.02
CA TYR A 54 -10.12 12.37 9.16
C TYR A 54 -10.55 11.16 9.98
N SER A 55 -11.64 10.50 9.55
CA SER A 55 -12.02 9.15 10.01
C SER A 55 -11.29 8.05 9.24
N GLN A 56 -10.76 8.35 8.04
CA GLN A 56 -9.92 7.48 7.25
C GLN A 56 -8.90 8.31 6.48
N LYS A 57 -7.65 7.89 6.53
CA LYS A 57 -6.54 8.51 5.76
C LYS A 57 -6.14 7.63 4.60
N ALA A 58 -5.61 8.25 3.55
CA ALA A 58 -4.95 7.61 2.44
C ALA A 58 -3.46 7.97 2.41
N ALA A 59 -2.68 7.30 1.56
CA ALA A 59 -1.23 7.46 1.53
C ALA A 59 -0.77 8.79 0.90
N SER A 60 -1.61 9.43 0.07
CA SER A 60 -1.22 10.63 -0.65
C SER A 60 -2.42 11.54 -0.90
N HIS A 61 -2.17 12.87 -0.93
CA HIS A 61 -3.10 13.88 -1.43
C HIS A 61 -2.85 14.23 -2.91
N SER A 62 -1.76 13.74 -3.51
CA SER A 62 -1.41 14.02 -4.90
C SER A 62 -2.01 12.98 -5.84
N GLY A 63 -2.53 13.40 -6.98
CA GLY A 63 -2.96 12.66 -8.19
C GLY A 63 -3.59 11.28 -8.06
N ASN A 64 -2.99 10.40 -7.28
CA ASN A 64 -3.54 9.14 -6.82
C ASN A 64 -3.50 9.11 -5.29
N ASP A 65 -4.52 8.60 -4.64
CA ASP A 65 -4.55 8.49 -3.19
C ASP A 65 -3.59 7.42 -2.65
N TYR A 66 -3.16 6.47 -3.49
CA TYR A 66 -2.44 5.27 -3.05
C TYR A 66 -0.92 5.47 -2.91
N GLY A 67 -0.37 6.64 -3.30
CA GLY A 67 1.05 6.93 -3.09
C GLY A 67 2.01 5.95 -3.78
N ASN A 68 3.12 5.65 -3.11
CA ASN A 68 4.23 4.87 -3.68
C ASN A 68 4.49 3.53 -2.95
N THR A 69 3.71 3.21 -1.91
CA THR A 69 3.75 1.90 -1.23
C THR A 69 2.37 1.27 -1.34
N TYR A 70 2.26 0.17 -2.07
CA TYR A 70 0.99 -0.51 -2.32
C TYR A 70 1.18 -1.93 -2.83
N VAL A 71 0.16 -2.76 -2.67
CA VAL A 71 0.06 -4.07 -3.31
C VAL A 71 -0.84 -3.95 -4.54
N GLU A 72 -0.31 -4.28 -5.71
CA GLU A 72 -1.04 -4.39 -6.96
C GLU A 72 -1.41 -5.85 -7.21
N ILE A 73 -2.70 -6.16 -7.38
CA ILE A 73 -3.21 -7.54 -7.52
C ILE A 73 -4.00 -7.67 -8.82
N ASN A 74 -3.41 -8.34 -9.81
CA ASN A 74 -4.11 -8.69 -11.04
C ASN A 74 -4.81 -10.04 -10.88
N LEU A 75 -6.11 -10.02 -10.68
CA LEU A 75 -6.94 -11.22 -10.47
C LEU A 75 -7.08 -12.07 -11.75
N THR A 76 -6.93 -11.48 -12.94
CA THR A 76 -6.95 -12.20 -14.22
C THR A 76 -5.66 -13.00 -14.41
N ALA A 77 -4.52 -12.38 -14.17
CA ALA A 77 -3.21 -13.02 -14.29
C ALA A 77 -2.88 -13.96 -13.12
N GLN A 78 -3.57 -13.79 -11.97
CA GLN A 78 -3.20 -14.44 -10.70
C GLN A 78 -1.76 -14.10 -10.29
N HIS A 79 -1.37 -12.83 -10.51
CA HIS A 79 -0.04 -12.31 -10.24
C HIS A 79 -0.12 -10.97 -9.50
N LEU A 80 0.73 -10.77 -8.51
CA LEU A 80 0.83 -9.53 -7.74
C LEU A 80 2.21 -8.90 -7.84
N TYR A 81 2.22 -7.59 -7.64
CA TYR A 81 3.41 -6.78 -7.44
C TYR A 81 3.29 -6.02 -6.13
N PHE A 82 4.36 -5.98 -5.34
CA PHE A 82 4.42 -5.16 -4.15
C PHE A 82 5.48 -4.08 -4.31
N TYR A 83 5.03 -2.84 -4.29
CA TYR A 83 5.88 -1.67 -4.31
C TYR A 83 6.03 -1.10 -2.91
N ALA A 84 7.26 -0.78 -2.52
CA ALA A 84 7.59 -0.05 -1.31
C ALA A 84 8.43 1.18 -1.67
N ASN A 85 7.96 2.37 -1.29
CA ASN A 85 8.61 3.65 -1.61
C ASN A 85 8.94 3.82 -3.11
N GLY A 86 8.03 3.39 -3.98
CA GLY A 86 8.16 3.50 -5.44
C GLY A 86 9.06 2.45 -6.09
N LYS A 87 9.62 1.52 -5.32
CA LYS A 87 10.44 0.43 -5.85
C LYS A 87 9.68 -0.89 -5.79
N LEU A 88 9.75 -1.68 -6.85
CA LEU A 88 9.26 -3.05 -6.84
C LEU A 88 10.12 -3.86 -5.88
N LEU A 89 9.52 -4.34 -4.80
CA LEU A 89 10.21 -5.10 -3.77
C LEU A 89 10.05 -6.61 -3.97
N VAL A 90 8.86 -7.06 -4.37
CA VAL A 90 8.60 -8.45 -4.69
C VAL A 90 7.42 -8.56 -5.65
N GLU A 91 7.47 -9.53 -6.55
CA GLU A 91 6.36 -9.97 -7.39
C GLU A 91 6.18 -11.48 -7.26
N SER A 92 4.97 -11.97 -7.46
CA SER A 92 4.69 -13.41 -7.31
C SER A 92 3.36 -13.81 -7.91
N ASP A 93 3.29 -15.03 -8.38
CA ASP A 93 2.03 -15.72 -8.58
C ASP A 93 1.35 -15.98 -7.24
N PHE A 94 0.02 -15.94 -7.22
CA PHE A 94 -0.81 -16.21 -6.05
C PHE A 94 -2.01 -17.11 -6.41
N VAL A 95 -2.80 -17.51 -5.42
CA VAL A 95 -4.11 -18.14 -5.65
C VAL A 95 -5.17 -17.35 -4.92
N SER A 96 -6.12 -16.78 -5.69
CA SER A 96 -7.28 -16.05 -5.17
C SER A 96 -8.43 -16.97 -4.75
N GLY A 97 -9.56 -16.37 -4.43
CA GLY A 97 -10.80 -17.05 -4.06
C GLY A 97 -11.33 -17.98 -5.15
N ASN A 98 -12.03 -19.05 -4.74
CA ASN A 98 -12.56 -20.09 -5.61
C ASN A 98 -13.77 -19.59 -6.42
N ALA A 99 -13.57 -19.42 -7.73
CA ALA A 99 -14.60 -18.91 -8.61
C ALA A 99 -15.80 -19.87 -8.76
N ALA A 100 -15.56 -21.18 -8.86
CA ALA A 100 -16.63 -22.17 -9.02
C ALA A 100 -17.57 -22.24 -7.80
N LYS A 101 -17.04 -21.85 -6.60
CA LYS A 101 -17.83 -21.79 -5.37
C LYS A 101 -18.42 -20.42 -5.07
N GLY A 102 -18.24 -19.43 -5.97
CA GLY A 102 -18.69 -18.06 -5.75
C GLY A 102 -17.87 -17.29 -4.69
N TRP A 103 -16.68 -17.77 -4.35
CA TRP A 103 -15.80 -17.18 -3.33
C TRP A 103 -14.69 -16.33 -3.95
N SER A 104 -14.91 -15.75 -5.12
CA SER A 104 -13.92 -14.93 -5.81
C SER A 104 -13.45 -13.79 -4.91
N THR A 105 -12.15 -13.49 -4.97
CA THR A 105 -11.60 -12.27 -4.37
C THR A 105 -12.21 -11.07 -5.10
N PRO A 106 -12.86 -10.12 -4.40
CA PRO A 106 -13.49 -8.99 -5.09
C PRO A 106 -12.43 -7.98 -5.58
N ALA A 107 -12.61 -7.52 -6.81
CA ALA A 107 -11.86 -6.36 -7.29
C ALA A 107 -12.24 -5.12 -6.46
N GLY A 108 -11.29 -4.20 -6.29
CA GLY A 108 -11.51 -2.98 -5.51
C GLY A 108 -10.21 -2.38 -4.99
N ALA A 109 -10.29 -1.11 -4.60
CA ALA A 109 -9.23 -0.42 -3.87
C ALA A 109 -9.52 -0.49 -2.38
N TYR A 110 -8.65 -1.15 -1.64
CA TYR A 110 -8.77 -1.41 -0.20
C TYR A 110 -7.52 -0.92 0.53
N SER A 111 -7.49 -1.05 1.86
CA SER A 111 -6.29 -0.85 2.67
C SER A 111 -6.05 -2.04 3.59
N ILE A 112 -4.79 -2.29 3.92
CA ILE A 112 -4.45 -3.21 5.01
C ILE A 112 -5.10 -2.71 6.29
N THR A 113 -5.93 -3.54 6.91
CA THR A 113 -6.64 -3.16 8.14
C THR A 113 -5.73 -3.25 9.36
N TYR A 114 -5.00 -4.36 9.47
CA TYR A 114 -3.98 -4.62 10.49
C TYR A 114 -3.02 -5.71 10.01
N LYS A 115 -2.01 -6.01 10.81
CA LYS A 115 -1.09 -7.14 10.56
C LYS A 115 -1.04 -8.03 11.80
N GLN A 116 -1.01 -9.34 11.58
CA GLN A 116 -0.88 -10.30 12.67
C GLN A 116 0.04 -11.46 12.29
N ARG A 117 0.99 -11.79 13.17
CA ARG A 117 1.79 -13.01 13.04
C ARG A 117 1.08 -14.18 13.73
N ASN A 118 1.31 -15.38 13.19
CA ASN A 118 0.82 -16.64 13.77
C ASN A 118 -0.69 -16.60 14.04
N ALA A 119 -1.46 -16.13 13.04
CA ALA A 119 -2.91 -16.10 13.11
C ALA A 119 -3.51 -17.46 12.79
N THR A 120 -4.70 -17.74 13.31
CA THR A 120 -5.51 -18.87 12.88
C THR A 120 -6.74 -18.34 12.15
N LEU A 121 -6.80 -18.57 10.84
CA LEU A 121 -7.94 -18.20 10.02
C LEU A 121 -9.06 -19.22 10.21
N LYS A 122 -10.19 -18.74 10.71
CA LYS A 122 -11.35 -19.58 11.03
C LYS A 122 -12.50 -19.28 10.08
N GLY A 123 -13.18 -20.32 9.64
CA GLY A 123 -14.41 -20.25 8.86
C GLY A 123 -15.25 -21.50 9.08
N GLN A 124 -16.37 -21.61 8.32
CA GLN A 124 -17.22 -22.79 8.44
C GLN A 124 -16.45 -24.04 8.04
N GLY A 125 -16.16 -24.91 9.00
CA GLY A 125 -15.50 -26.19 8.79
C GLY A 125 -13.97 -26.14 8.64
N TYR A 126 -13.32 -25.00 8.91
CA TYR A 126 -11.85 -24.95 8.92
C TYR A 126 -11.26 -24.01 10.00
N ALA A 127 -10.04 -24.35 10.41
CA ALA A 127 -9.18 -23.52 11.24
C ALA A 127 -7.75 -23.69 10.74
N THR A 128 -7.24 -22.72 10.01
CA THR A 128 -5.96 -22.82 9.29
C THR A 128 -4.95 -21.84 9.91
N PRO A 129 -3.82 -22.36 10.46
CA PRO A 129 -2.75 -21.49 10.95
C PRO A 129 -1.99 -20.88 9.77
N VAL A 130 -1.64 -19.59 9.90
CA VAL A 130 -0.82 -18.85 8.97
C VAL A 130 0.22 -18.04 9.72
N SER A 131 1.40 -17.86 9.15
CA SER A 131 2.50 -17.13 9.79
C SER A 131 2.33 -15.61 9.65
N TYR A 132 1.74 -15.17 8.54
CA TYR A 132 1.61 -13.77 8.16
C TYR A 132 0.18 -13.50 7.70
N TRP A 133 -0.56 -12.71 8.46
CA TRP A 133 -1.93 -12.33 8.15
C TRP A 133 -2.05 -10.82 7.94
N MET A 134 -2.58 -10.41 6.81
CA MET A 134 -2.75 -9.01 6.40
C MET A 134 -4.14 -8.83 5.76
N PRO A 135 -5.21 -8.65 6.57
CA PRO A 135 -6.56 -8.44 6.06
C PRO A 135 -6.71 -7.07 5.40
N PHE A 136 -7.49 -7.01 4.32
CA PHE A 136 -7.77 -5.77 3.60
C PHE A 136 -9.26 -5.57 3.26
N ASN A 137 -10.08 -6.62 3.30
CA ASN A 137 -11.52 -6.51 3.03
C ASN A 137 -12.30 -7.49 3.91
N GLY A 138 -12.75 -7.05 5.08
CA GLY A 138 -13.41 -7.91 6.07
C GLY A 138 -12.53 -9.11 6.45
N GLY A 139 -13.01 -10.32 6.19
CA GLY A 139 -12.28 -11.56 6.41
C GLY A 139 -11.32 -11.96 5.26
N ILE A 140 -11.18 -11.13 4.24
CA ILE A 140 -10.30 -11.36 3.08
C ILE A 140 -8.98 -10.65 3.29
N GLY A 141 -7.85 -11.36 3.11
CA GLY A 141 -6.52 -10.79 3.27
C GLY A 141 -5.44 -11.53 2.49
N LEU A 142 -4.23 -11.00 2.57
CA LEU A 142 -3.00 -11.63 2.11
C LEU A 142 -2.47 -12.52 3.21
N HIS A 143 -2.04 -13.75 2.88
CA HIS A 143 -1.40 -14.64 3.84
C HIS A 143 -0.54 -15.70 3.15
N ASP A 144 0.41 -16.27 3.89
CA ASP A 144 1.16 -17.43 3.45
C ASP A 144 0.28 -18.69 3.36
N ALA A 145 0.60 -19.56 2.39
CA ALA A 145 -0.09 -20.82 2.18
C ALA A 145 0.94 -21.94 1.99
N ASN A 146 1.55 -22.35 3.10
CA ASN A 146 2.59 -23.37 3.12
C ASN A 146 2.10 -24.77 2.66
N TRP A 147 0.80 -25.00 2.67
CA TRP A 147 0.16 -26.24 2.16
C TRP A 147 0.05 -26.29 0.63
N ARG A 148 0.31 -25.16 -0.07
CA ARG A 148 0.28 -25.10 -1.54
C ARG A 148 1.67 -25.29 -2.10
N LYS A 149 1.79 -26.18 -3.09
CA LYS A 149 3.04 -26.38 -3.85
C LYS A 149 3.10 -25.53 -5.12
N THR A 150 1.96 -25.04 -5.59
CA THR A 150 1.84 -24.28 -6.85
C THR A 150 0.94 -23.07 -6.66
N PHE A 151 1.23 -22.02 -7.41
CA PHE A 151 0.50 -20.74 -7.39
C PHE A 151 0.26 -20.27 -8.83
N GLY A 152 -0.69 -19.35 -9.01
CA GLY A 152 -1.00 -18.76 -10.30
C GLY A 152 -1.90 -19.61 -11.20
N GLY A 153 -1.91 -19.26 -12.48
CA GLY A 153 -2.65 -19.96 -13.51
C GLY A 153 -4.15 -20.00 -13.27
N THR A 154 -4.73 -21.17 -13.52
CA THR A 154 -6.18 -21.38 -13.40
C THR A 154 -6.61 -22.06 -12.09
N ILE A 155 -5.70 -22.17 -11.12
CA ILE A 155 -5.98 -22.86 -9.85
C ILE A 155 -7.20 -22.26 -9.14
N TYR A 156 -7.35 -20.93 -9.15
CA TYR A 156 -8.46 -20.24 -8.51
C TYR A 156 -9.84 -20.66 -9.03
N LYS A 157 -9.94 -21.19 -10.26
CA LYS A 157 -11.23 -21.56 -10.85
C LYS A 157 -11.94 -22.63 -10.03
N ASN A 158 -11.22 -23.68 -9.57
CA ASN A 158 -11.78 -24.81 -8.84
C ASN A 158 -11.08 -25.12 -7.51
N GLY A 159 -9.83 -24.69 -7.34
CA GLY A 159 -8.98 -24.93 -6.18
C GLY A 159 -8.59 -23.66 -5.41
N GLY A 160 -9.35 -22.59 -5.55
CA GLY A 160 -9.12 -21.31 -4.88
C GLY A 160 -9.39 -21.35 -3.37
N SER A 161 -9.13 -20.23 -2.72
CA SER A 161 -9.41 -19.98 -1.30
C SER A 161 -10.89 -19.63 -1.06
N HIS A 162 -11.24 -19.23 0.16
CA HIS A 162 -12.55 -18.62 0.51
C HIS A 162 -12.60 -17.11 0.26
N GLY A 163 -11.73 -16.58 -0.60
CA GLY A 163 -11.64 -15.15 -0.94
C GLY A 163 -10.27 -14.54 -0.70
N CYS A 164 -9.46 -15.12 0.19
CA CYS A 164 -8.12 -14.65 0.50
C CYS A 164 -7.13 -14.83 -0.67
N VAL A 165 -6.08 -14.06 -0.66
CA VAL A 165 -4.95 -14.15 -1.58
C VAL A 165 -3.86 -15.00 -0.93
N ASN A 166 -3.72 -16.22 -1.40
CA ASN A 166 -2.76 -17.21 -0.91
C ASN A 166 -1.41 -16.99 -1.57
N LEU A 167 -0.37 -16.81 -0.80
CA LEU A 167 0.98 -16.49 -1.25
C LEU A 167 2.00 -17.56 -0.87
N PRO A 168 3.10 -17.69 -1.63
CA PRO A 168 4.29 -18.39 -1.15
C PRO A 168 4.76 -17.78 0.17
N PRO A 169 5.22 -18.59 1.15
CA PRO A 169 5.60 -18.09 2.48
C PRO A 169 6.66 -16.98 2.47
N ALA A 170 7.67 -17.10 1.60
CA ALA A 170 8.71 -16.07 1.48
C ALA A 170 8.16 -14.73 0.98
N VAL A 171 7.22 -14.77 0.03
CA VAL A 171 6.56 -13.56 -0.51
C VAL A 171 5.68 -12.91 0.55
N ALA A 172 4.85 -13.71 1.25
CA ALA A 172 4.02 -13.20 2.34
C ALA A 172 4.85 -12.56 3.46
N LYS A 173 6.01 -13.16 3.79
CA LYS A 173 6.98 -12.59 4.74
C LYS A 173 7.49 -11.24 4.27
N THR A 174 7.98 -11.16 3.03
CA THR A 174 8.54 -9.92 2.47
C THR A 174 7.51 -8.79 2.48
N ILE A 175 6.27 -9.07 2.06
CA ILE A 175 5.19 -8.07 2.11
C ILE A 175 4.91 -7.68 3.56
N TYR A 176 4.74 -8.66 4.46
CA TYR A 176 4.43 -8.41 5.86
C TYR A 176 5.46 -7.51 6.56
N GLU A 177 6.74 -7.70 6.27
CA GLU A 177 7.82 -6.94 6.89
C GLU A 177 7.89 -5.49 6.40
N ASN A 178 7.35 -5.18 5.20
CA ASN A 178 7.50 -3.89 4.54
C ASN A 178 6.19 -3.12 4.30
N ILE A 179 5.02 -3.70 4.63
CA ILE A 179 3.72 -3.06 4.53
C ILE A 179 3.21 -2.63 5.90
N SER A 180 2.36 -1.61 5.95
CA SER A 180 1.74 -1.10 7.17
C SER A 180 0.21 -1.13 7.10
N ALA A 181 -0.45 -1.06 8.25
CA ALA A 181 -1.89 -0.79 8.29
C ALA A 181 -2.18 0.56 7.63
N GLY A 182 -3.22 0.61 6.79
CA GLY A 182 -3.54 1.78 5.97
C GLY A 182 -2.96 1.74 4.55
N ASP A 183 -1.91 0.95 4.29
CA ASP A 183 -1.33 0.84 2.95
C ASP A 183 -2.32 0.22 1.95
N PRO A 184 -2.34 0.72 0.71
CA PRO A 184 -3.31 0.31 -0.30
C PRO A 184 -3.11 -1.11 -0.82
N VAL A 185 -4.24 -1.77 -1.10
CA VAL A 185 -4.34 -3.04 -1.84
C VAL A 185 -5.27 -2.81 -3.01
N LEU A 186 -4.72 -2.86 -4.23
CA LEU A 186 -5.39 -2.52 -5.47
C LEU A 186 -5.67 -3.79 -6.28
N CYS A 187 -6.89 -4.31 -6.16
CA CYS A 187 -7.33 -5.52 -6.84
C CYS A 187 -8.10 -5.16 -8.12
N TYR A 188 -7.70 -5.72 -9.26
CA TYR A 188 -8.33 -5.45 -10.54
C TYR A 188 -8.33 -6.68 -11.45
N HIS A 189 -9.15 -6.62 -12.51
CA HIS A 189 -9.10 -7.50 -13.66
C HIS A 189 -8.50 -6.76 -14.85
N LEU A 190 -7.71 -7.47 -15.65
CA LEU A 190 -7.12 -6.95 -16.89
C LEU A 190 -7.11 -8.05 -17.94
N ASP A 191 -8.04 -7.97 -18.88
CA ASP A 191 -8.19 -8.92 -19.97
C ASP A 191 -6.91 -8.98 -20.82
N GLY A 192 -6.61 -10.17 -21.32
CA GLY A 192 -5.39 -10.42 -22.11
C GLY A 192 -4.14 -10.64 -21.26
N THR A 193 -4.28 -10.72 -19.92
CA THR A 193 -3.19 -11.08 -19.00
C THR A 193 -3.37 -12.45 -18.38
N GLU A 194 -4.32 -13.24 -18.88
CA GLU A 194 -4.59 -14.60 -18.38
C GLU A 194 -3.34 -15.45 -18.44
N SER A 195 -3.01 -16.07 -17.30
CA SER A 195 -1.88 -17.00 -17.27
C SER A 195 -2.20 -18.26 -18.08
N SER A 196 -1.38 -18.57 -19.07
CA SER A 196 -1.43 -19.83 -19.82
C SER A 196 -0.89 -21.02 -19.00
N LYS A 197 -0.29 -20.76 -17.83
CA LYS A 197 0.29 -21.79 -16.98
C LYS A 197 -0.81 -22.53 -16.22
N THR A 198 -0.90 -23.84 -16.45
CA THR A 198 -1.64 -24.75 -15.57
C THR A 198 -0.77 -24.99 -14.34
N GLY A 199 -0.92 -24.15 -13.30
CA GLY A 199 -0.22 -24.26 -12.03
C GLY A 199 1.29 -24.48 -12.15
N GLY A 200 2.09 -23.43 -12.13
CA GLY A 200 3.55 -23.56 -12.22
C GLY A 200 4.13 -24.33 -11.04
N THR A 201 5.06 -25.23 -11.31
CA THR A 201 5.84 -25.96 -10.31
C THR A 201 6.78 -25.01 -9.58
N LYS A 202 6.83 -25.10 -8.25
CA LYS A 202 7.81 -24.41 -7.42
C LYS A 202 9.23 -24.64 -7.94
N LYS A 203 9.97 -23.59 -8.28
CA LYS A 203 11.40 -23.57 -8.06
C LYS A 203 11.64 -23.18 -6.61
N ASP A 204 12.45 -23.96 -5.92
CA ASP A 204 12.84 -23.76 -4.53
C ASP A 204 13.35 -22.33 -4.30
N GLY A 205 12.86 -21.73 -3.27
CA GLY A 205 13.15 -20.53 -2.56
C GLY A 205 14.45 -19.77 -2.82
N THR A 206 14.65 -19.30 -4.03
CA THR A 206 15.55 -18.17 -4.28
C THR A 206 14.70 -17.08 -4.90
N ALA A 207 14.54 -15.96 -4.18
CA ALA A 207 13.98 -14.76 -4.76
C ALA A 207 14.91 -14.33 -5.91
N GLU A 208 14.53 -14.66 -7.12
CA GLU A 208 15.21 -14.16 -8.30
C GLU A 208 14.86 -12.67 -8.41
N THR A 209 15.76 -11.85 -7.87
CA THR A 209 15.78 -10.41 -8.13
C THR A 209 16.18 -10.25 -9.60
N THR A 210 15.25 -10.33 -10.50
CA THR A 210 15.46 -9.84 -11.86
C THR A 210 15.44 -8.32 -11.80
N ALA A 211 16.64 -7.75 -11.64
CA ALA A 211 16.88 -6.34 -11.94
C ALA A 211 16.55 -6.14 -13.43
N ALA A 212 15.39 -5.57 -13.71
CA ALA A 212 15.10 -5.06 -15.05
C ALA A 212 16.06 -3.91 -15.31
N THR A 213 17.11 -4.19 -16.09
CA THR A 213 18.00 -3.17 -16.66
C THR A 213 17.20 -2.38 -17.69
N THR A 214 16.51 -1.34 -17.23
CA THR A 214 15.94 -0.34 -18.12
C THR A 214 17.08 0.60 -18.49
N ALA A 215 17.59 0.47 -19.70
CA ALA A 215 18.51 1.44 -20.29
C ALA A 215 17.82 2.81 -20.30
N VAL A 216 18.33 3.72 -19.48
CA VAL A 216 17.98 5.14 -19.53
C VAL A 216 18.70 5.74 -20.72
N PRO A 217 18.05 6.41 -21.67
CA PRO A 217 18.75 7.19 -22.66
C PRO A 217 19.42 8.39 -21.97
N THR A 218 20.73 8.43 -22.03
CA THR A 218 21.55 9.54 -21.57
C THR A 218 21.28 10.77 -22.43
N THR A 219 20.52 11.72 -21.89
CA THR A 219 20.46 13.07 -22.46
C THR A 219 21.55 13.88 -21.77
N ALA A 220 22.50 14.37 -22.57
CA ALA A 220 23.60 15.21 -22.12
C ALA A 220 23.07 16.46 -21.40
N ALA A 221 23.65 16.76 -20.24
CA ALA A 221 23.42 17.99 -19.50
C ALA A 221 24.21 19.14 -20.16
N PRO A 222 23.68 20.37 -20.20
CA PRO A 222 24.48 21.53 -20.61
C PRO A 222 25.40 21.98 -19.47
N GLU A 223 26.61 22.35 -19.83
CA GLU A 223 27.63 22.94 -18.98
C GLU A 223 27.11 24.18 -18.23
N THR A 224 27.29 24.20 -16.92
CA THR A 224 26.99 25.38 -16.08
C THR A 224 28.26 26.14 -15.81
N THR A 225 28.28 27.36 -16.31
CA THR A 225 29.30 28.40 -16.12
C THR A 225 29.40 28.78 -14.63
N ALA A 226 30.63 28.90 -14.12
CA ALA A 226 30.97 29.28 -12.78
C ALA A 226 30.47 30.71 -12.45
N ALA A 227 29.92 30.91 -11.24
CA ALA A 227 29.64 32.20 -10.64
C ALA A 227 30.64 32.51 -9.52
N PRO A 228 30.98 33.82 -9.30
CA PRO A 228 32.11 34.22 -8.48
C PRO A 228 31.82 34.24 -6.97
N ALA A 229 32.89 34.11 -6.21
CA ALA A 229 32.96 34.17 -4.76
C ALA A 229 32.51 35.55 -4.23
N THR A 230 31.72 35.59 -3.14
CA THR A 230 31.40 36.77 -2.38
C THR A 230 31.74 36.57 -0.90
N THR A 231 32.64 37.37 -0.48
CA THR A 231 33.15 37.91 0.78
C THR A 231 32.35 37.67 2.06
N ALA A 232 33.11 37.31 3.11
CA ALA A 232 32.71 37.21 4.52
C ALA A 232 32.32 38.58 5.11
N ALA A 233 31.40 38.58 6.06
CA ALA A 233 31.10 39.71 6.97
C ALA A 233 31.00 39.22 8.43
N PRO A 234 31.20 40.09 9.44
CA PRO A 234 31.89 39.71 10.68
C PRO A 234 30.96 39.30 11.83
N GLU A 235 31.57 38.64 12.81
CA GLU A 235 31.04 38.31 14.13
C GLU A 235 30.60 39.53 14.92
N THR A 236 29.44 39.43 15.58
CA THR A 236 29.05 40.36 16.63
C THR A 236 28.73 39.59 17.90
N THR A 237 29.62 39.73 18.88
CA THR A 237 29.44 39.34 20.27
C THR A 237 28.38 40.20 20.93
N ALA A 238 27.40 39.63 21.62
CA ALA A 238 26.60 40.34 22.60
C ALA A 238 26.29 39.50 23.80
N ALA A 239 26.59 40.05 24.96
CA ALA A 239 26.51 39.51 26.30
C ALA A 239 25.05 39.29 26.75
N GLY A 240 24.85 38.27 27.63
CA GLY A 240 23.60 38.07 28.32
C GLY A 240 23.39 39.01 29.51
N PRO A 241 22.15 39.14 29.98
CA PRO A 241 21.88 39.66 31.33
C PRO A 241 21.36 38.56 32.26
N SER A 242 21.86 38.66 33.46
CA SER A 242 21.64 37.92 34.70
C SER A 242 20.19 37.95 35.20
N VAL A 243 19.80 36.85 35.85
CA VAL A 243 18.60 36.63 36.62
C VAL A 243 18.70 37.33 37.99
N PRO A 244 17.63 37.88 38.58
CA PRO A 244 17.51 38.03 40.02
C PRO A 244 16.57 36.97 40.62
N GLU A 245 17.11 36.28 41.60
CA GLU A 245 16.44 35.52 42.63
C GLU A 245 15.51 36.42 43.48
N THR A 246 14.29 35.98 43.79
CA THR A 246 13.52 36.58 44.88
C THR A 246 12.94 35.50 45.74
N THR A 247 13.30 35.60 47.02
CA THR A 247 13.01 34.78 48.17
C THR A 247 11.58 34.99 48.67
N ALA A 248 11.10 33.95 49.38
CA ALA A 248 9.82 33.78 50.03
C ALA A 248 9.39 34.88 51.05
N ALA A 249 8.07 35.00 51.19
CA ALA A 249 7.33 35.11 52.45
C ALA A 249 5.91 34.55 52.20
#